data_8ddf304a65c82d65795f4509eabab87d
#
_entry.id   8ddf304a65c82d65795f4509eabab87d
#
_cell.length_a   1.000
_cell.length_b   1.000
_cell.length_c   1.000
_cell.angle_alpha   90.00
_cell.angle_beta   90.00
_cell.angle_gamma   90.00
#
_symmetry.space_group_name_H-M   'P 1'
#
loop_
_entity.id
_entity.type
_entity.pdbx_description
1 polymer ?
#
loop_
_entity_poly.entity_id
_entity_poly.type
_entity_poly.pdbx_seq_one_letter_code
_entity_poly.pdbx_strand_id
1 'polypeptide(L)'
;MASRVYTQLREAIMTGRFAPGQLLSLRSVAEAVGSSTMPVRAALTRLQAEGALIDGPGRALMVPPMTLELLEELRDVRIALEGAVAKRAASRMSRSHLASLQEIFDEMDAHVEAGDVAAYLRSNFRFHSAIYAHGASEITQATIQNLWMRIGPFLNLVAPDIPHMRRSMDAHRHIVEALWRGDGEGARAGIEEDIGDAAADLQERLQSATSDEESDDGGGNLAQA
;
A
#
# COMPACT_ATOMS: atom_id res chain seq x y z
N MET A 1 13.22 14.70 16.39
CA MET A 1 11.76 14.68 16.63
C MET A 1 10.96 14.73 15.34
N ALA A 2 11.20 15.67 14.43
CA ALA A 2 10.54 15.73 13.13
C ALA A 2 10.72 14.46 12.27
N SER A 3 11.90 13.87 12.26
CA SER A 3 12.19 12.61 11.56
C SER A 3 11.34 11.44 12.09
N ARG A 4 11.14 11.34 13.40
CA ARG A 4 10.31 10.28 14.01
C ARG A 4 8.84 10.43 13.62
N VAL A 5 8.29 11.65 13.67
CA VAL A 5 6.90 11.92 13.25
C VAL A 5 6.71 11.60 11.77
N TYR A 6 7.66 12.02 10.91
CA TYR A 6 7.64 11.70 9.50
C TYR A 6 7.61 10.18 9.25
N THR A 7 8.50 9.41 9.91
CA THR A 7 8.54 7.95 9.77
C THR A 7 7.22 7.31 10.20
N GLN A 8 6.63 7.75 11.32
CA GLN A 8 5.35 7.24 11.80
C GLN A 8 4.19 7.53 10.82
N LEU A 9 4.11 8.75 10.29
CA LEU A 9 3.06 9.12 9.34
C LEU A 9 3.23 8.39 8.01
N ARG A 10 4.45 8.29 7.53
CA ARG A 10 4.78 7.55 6.31
C ARG A 10 4.39 6.07 6.40
N GLU A 11 4.75 5.41 7.48
CA GLU A 11 4.36 4.03 7.75
C GLU A 11 2.83 3.89 7.83
N ALA A 12 2.15 4.82 8.50
CA ALA A 12 0.71 4.83 8.59
C ALA A 12 0.03 4.97 7.22
N ILE A 13 0.60 5.77 6.30
CA ILE A 13 0.11 5.89 4.92
C ILE A 13 0.33 4.57 4.16
N MET A 14 1.55 4.02 4.18
CA MET A 14 1.91 2.80 3.47
C MET A 14 1.14 1.56 3.94
N THR A 15 0.67 1.56 5.19
CA THR A 15 -0.13 0.47 5.78
C THR A 15 -1.64 0.72 5.75
N GLY A 16 -2.11 1.68 4.94
CA GLY A 16 -3.54 1.93 4.72
C GLY A 16 -4.31 2.53 5.90
N ARG A 17 -3.62 3.14 6.88
CA ARG A 17 -4.29 3.76 8.05
C ARG A 17 -5.00 5.07 7.75
N PHE A 18 -4.76 5.63 6.58
CA PHE A 18 -5.45 6.81 6.07
C PHE A 18 -6.29 6.41 4.85
N ALA A 19 -7.55 6.82 4.84
CA ALA A 19 -8.42 6.55 3.72
C ALA A 19 -8.16 7.51 2.53
N PRO A 20 -8.42 7.09 1.28
CA PRO A 20 -8.45 7.99 0.14
C PRO A 20 -9.39 9.18 0.38
N GLY A 21 -8.97 10.37 -0.01
CA GLY A 21 -9.74 11.59 0.22
C GLY A 21 -9.76 12.09 1.68
N GLN A 22 -9.15 11.37 2.62
CA GLN A 22 -9.12 11.79 4.03
C GLN A 22 -8.39 13.11 4.21
N LEU A 23 -9.03 14.06 4.88
CA LEU A 23 -8.45 15.34 5.25
C LEU A 23 -7.61 15.23 6.52
N LEU A 24 -6.42 15.81 6.48
CA LEU A 24 -5.43 15.79 7.54
C LEU A 24 -5.22 17.23 8.04
N SER A 25 -5.83 17.56 9.18
CA SER A 25 -5.54 18.84 9.83
C SER A 25 -4.28 18.72 10.68
N LEU A 26 -3.49 19.81 10.74
CA LEU A 26 -2.29 19.86 11.55
C LEU A 26 -2.56 19.52 13.03
N ARG A 27 -3.71 19.96 13.56
CA ARG A 27 -4.08 19.76 14.96
C ARG A 27 -4.45 18.30 15.24
N SER A 28 -5.32 17.70 14.40
CA SER A 28 -5.74 16.30 14.58
C SER A 28 -4.56 15.32 14.46
N VAL A 29 -3.67 15.57 13.51
CA VAL A 29 -2.46 14.73 13.35
C VAL A 29 -1.52 14.88 14.55
N ALA A 30 -1.31 16.11 15.06
CA ALA A 30 -0.46 16.35 16.23
C ALA A 30 -0.99 15.64 17.49
N GLU A 31 -2.30 15.67 17.69
CA GLU A 31 -2.98 14.95 18.76
C GLU A 31 -2.82 13.42 18.60
N ALA A 32 -3.07 12.89 17.43
CA ALA A 32 -2.99 11.45 17.15
C ALA A 32 -1.59 10.87 17.33
N VAL A 33 -0.53 11.63 16.98
CA VAL A 33 0.87 11.18 17.13
C VAL A 33 1.51 11.58 18.47
N GLY A 34 0.77 12.26 19.35
CA GLY A 34 1.26 12.71 20.66
C GLY A 34 2.44 13.69 20.54
N SER A 35 2.41 14.61 19.57
CA SER A 35 3.51 15.54 19.29
C SER A 35 3.01 16.99 19.20
N SER A 36 3.94 17.95 19.27
CA SER A 36 3.60 19.35 18.99
C SER A 36 3.39 19.60 17.49
N THR A 37 2.75 20.71 17.15
CA THR A 37 2.39 21.04 15.76
C THR A 37 3.61 21.35 14.87
N MET A 38 4.73 21.79 15.41
CA MET A 38 5.93 22.13 14.62
C MET A 38 6.56 20.91 13.91
N PRO A 39 6.91 19.79 14.58
CA PRO A 39 7.45 18.61 13.91
C PRO A 39 6.42 17.94 12.98
N VAL A 40 5.13 18.02 13.30
CA VAL A 40 4.06 17.51 12.45
C VAL A 40 3.95 18.33 11.16
N ARG A 41 4.03 19.66 11.24
CA ARG A 41 4.04 20.53 10.04
C ARG A 41 5.20 20.16 9.11
N ALA A 42 6.41 20.03 9.65
CA ALA A 42 7.58 19.64 8.85
C ALA A 42 7.41 18.26 8.19
N ALA A 43 6.83 17.30 8.91
CA ALA A 43 6.56 15.97 8.37
C ALA A 43 5.49 16.00 7.27
N LEU A 44 4.39 16.71 7.47
CA LEU A 44 3.31 16.85 6.47
C LEU A 44 3.78 17.58 5.21
N THR A 45 4.56 18.67 5.35
CA THR A 45 5.15 19.39 4.20
C THR A 45 6.06 18.47 3.39
N ARG A 46 6.83 17.61 4.06
CA ARG A 46 7.69 16.64 3.39
C ARG A 46 6.89 15.57 2.66
N LEU A 47 5.85 15.00 3.28
CA LEU A 47 4.95 14.03 2.66
C LEU A 47 4.21 14.62 1.45
N GLN A 48 3.85 15.89 1.50
CA GLN A 48 3.29 16.62 0.37
C GLN A 48 4.30 16.77 -0.77
N ALA A 49 5.53 17.15 -0.48
CA ALA A 49 6.61 17.26 -1.49
C ALA A 49 6.94 15.89 -2.14
N GLU A 50 6.76 14.79 -1.40
CA GLU A 50 6.91 13.41 -1.89
C GLU A 50 5.66 12.91 -2.65
N GLY A 51 4.58 13.71 -2.74
CA GLY A 51 3.34 13.38 -3.44
C GLY A 51 2.44 12.36 -2.72
N ALA A 52 2.73 12.08 -1.45
CA ALA A 52 1.86 11.24 -0.60
C ALA A 52 0.60 11.98 -0.12
N LEU A 53 0.65 13.32 -0.10
CA LEU A 53 -0.45 14.21 0.25
C LEU A 53 -0.55 15.33 -0.78
N ILE A 54 -1.76 15.85 -0.97
CA ILE A 54 -2.06 17.01 -1.82
C ILE A 54 -2.76 18.10 -1.01
N ASP A 55 -2.88 19.30 -1.58
CA ASP A 55 -3.70 20.35 -1.00
C ASP A 55 -5.17 19.97 -1.01
N GLY A 56 -5.80 20.09 0.13
CA GLY A 56 -7.23 19.89 0.32
C GLY A 56 -7.96 21.20 0.69
N PRO A 57 -9.27 21.16 0.89
CA PRO A 57 -10.06 22.33 1.30
C PRO A 57 -9.55 22.95 2.61
N GLY A 58 -9.65 24.28 2.73
CA GLY A 58 -9.44 24.98 4.00
C GLY A 58 -8.04 24.89 4.59
N ARG A 59 -6.98 24.78 3.77
CA ARG A 59 -5.57 24.60 4.18
C ARG A 59 -5.26 23.25 4.87
N ALA A 60 -6.16 22.27 4.79
CA ALA A 60 -5.86 20.90 5.16
C ALA A 60 -5.07 20.23 4.05
N LEU A 61 -4.31 19.20 4.40
CA LEU A 61 -3.77 18.27 3.40
C LEU A 61 -4.74 17.09 3.25
N MET A 62 -4.68 16.44 2.10
CA MET A 62 -5.58 15.34 1.76
C MET A 62 -4.80 14.18 1.18
N VAL A 63 -5.20 12.96 1.51
CA VAL A 63 -4.73 11.76 0.79
C VAL A 63 -5.32 11.82 -0.63
N PRO A 64 -4.49 11.73 -1.69
CA PRO A 64 -4.99 11.81 -3.07
C PRO A 64 -6.09 10.79 -3.34
N PRO A 65 -7.11 11.12 -4.16
CA PRO A 65 -8.02 10.11 -4.69
C PRO A 65 -7.29 9.22 -5.71
N MET A 66 -7.79 8.01 -5.94
CA MET A 66 -7.32 7.13 -7.02
C MET A 66 -8.22 7.32 -8.25
N THR A 67 -7.59 7.41 -9.41
CA THR A 67 -8.26 7.27 -10.70
C THR A 67 -7.86 5.94 -11.35
N LEU A 68 -8.64 5.46 -12.29
CA LEU A 68 -8.29 4.22 -13.03
C LEU A 68 -6.96 4.35 -13.76
N GLU A 69 -6.71 5.50 -14.38
CA GLU A 69 -5.44 5.78 -15.09
C GLU A 69 -4.24 5.74 -14.12
N LEU A 70 -4.37 6.36 -12.95
CA LEU A 70 -3.30 6.34 -11.94
C LEU A 70 -3.07 4.93 -11.39
N LEU A 71 -4.14 4.14 -11.22
CA LEU A 71 -4.04 2.74 -10.78
C LEU A 71 -3.27 1.89 -11.79
N GLU A 72 -3.59 2.03 -13.08
CA GLU A 72 -2.90 1.32 -14.15
C GLU A 72 -1.42 1.70 -14.22
N GLU A 73 -1.10 2.98 -14.15
CA GLU A 73 0.28 3.48 -14.14
C GLU A 73 1.05 2.94 -12.93
N LEU A 74 0.47 3.01 -11.73
CA LEU A 74 1.09 2.49 -10.50
C LEU A 74 1.32 0.98 -10.58
N ARG A 75 0.34 0.20 -11.09
CA ARG A 75 0.48 -1.24 -11.30
C ARG A 75 1.68 -1.54 -12.18
N ASP A 76 1.76 -0.91 -13.34
CA ASP A 76 2.79 -1.22 -14.35
C ASP A 76 4.20 -0.86 -13.84
N VAL A 77 4.34 0.31 -13.22
CA VAL A 77 5.63 0.74 -12.64
C VAL A 77 6.04 -0.16 -11.46
N ARG A 78 5.10 -0.55 -10.59
CA ARG A 78 5.35 -1.44 -9.46
C ARG A 78 5.76 -2.83 -9.94
N ILE A 79 5.03 -3.44 -10.86
CA ILE A 79 5.37 -4.73 -11.46
C ILE A 79 6.80 -4.70 -12.04
N ALA A 80 7.11 -3.70 -12.84
CA ALA A 80 8.43 -3.59 -13.45
C ALA A 80 9.56 -3.45 -12.43
N LEU A 81 9.36 -2.62 -11.40
CA LEU A 81 10.41 -2.30 -10.43
C LEU A 81 10.50 -3.35 -9.33
N GLU A 82 9.38 -3.67 -8.67
CA GLU A 82 9.32 -4.58 -7.51
C GLU A 82 9.59 -6.03 -7.94
N GLY A 83 9.10 -6.46 -9.11
CA GLY A 83 9.43 -7.75 -9.71
C GLY A 83 10.92 -7.91 -10.02
N ALA A 84 11.56 -6.87 -10.60
CA ALA A 84 13.01 -6.89 -10.84
C ALA A 84 13.81 -6.94 -9.52
N VAL A 85 13.31 -6.33 -8.46
CA VAL A 85 13.93 -6.37 -7.12
C VAL A 85 13.78 -7.75 -6.50
N ALA A 86 12.60 -8.36 -6.54
CA ALA A 86 12.37 -9.72 -6.03
C ALA A 86 13.25 -10.76 -6.74
N LYS A 87 13.36 -10.66 -8.07
CA LYS A 87 14.29 -11.49 -8.83
C LYS A 87 15.73 -11.41 -8.31
N ARG A 88 16.22 -10.20 -8.02
CA ARG A 88 17.56 -10.02 -7.45
C ARG A 88 17.67 -10.53 -6.01
N ALA A 89 16.63 -10.39 -5.21
CA ALA A 89 16.57 -10.84 -3.81
C ALA A 89 16.79 -12.37 -3.72
N ALA A 90 16.23 -13.14 -4.65
CA ALA A 90 16.33 -14.60 -4.68
C ALA A 90 17.78 -15.13 -4.61
N SER A 91 18.74 -14.42 -5.19
CA SER A 91 20.17 -14.79 -5.14
C SER A 91 20.94 -14.16 -3.96
N ARG A 92 20.32 -13.27 -3.18
CA ARG A 92 20.99 -12.49 -2.13
C ARG A 92 20.51 -12.79 -0.72
N MET A 93 19.30 -13.35 -0.60
CA MET A 93 18.77 -13.71 0.71
C MET A 93 19.46 -14.95 1.26
N SER A 94 19.95 -14.86 2.48
CA SER A 94 20.48 -16.00 3.22
C SER A 94 19.35 -16.87 3.77
N ARG A 95 19.68 -18.09 4.23
CA ARG A 95 18.69 -18.96 4.88
C ARG A 95 18.06 -18.33 6.12
N SER A 96 18.78 -17.51 6.87
CA SER A 96 18.23 -16.79 8.01
C SER A 96 17.24 -15.69 7.58
N HIS A 97 17.53 -14.98 6.47
CA HIS A 97 16.58 -14.00 5.91
C HIS A 97 15.30 -14.67 5.41
N LEU A 98 15.44 -15.84 4.77
CA LEU A 98 14.28 -16.61 4.30
C LEU A 98 13.45 -17.16 5.46
N ALA A 99 14.08 -17.60 6.55
CA ALA A 99 13.37 -18.01 7.76
C ALA A 99 12.59 -16.86 8.39
N SER A 100 13.19 -15.67 8.50
CA SER A 100 12.48 -14.47 9.00
C SER A 100 11.35 -14.03 8.07
N LEU A 101 11.50 -14.20 6.75
CA LEU A 101 10.42 -13.92 5.79
C LEU A 101 9.26 -14.92 5.96
N GLN A 102 9.58 -16.21 6.20
CA GLN A 102 8.57 -17.23 6.50
C GLN A 102 7.78 -16.90 7.77
N GLU A 103 8.45 -16.45 8.84
CA GLU A 103 7.77 -16.01 10.06
C GLU A 103 6.78 -14.87 9.79
N ILE A 104 7.14 -13.89 8.95
CA ILE A 104 6.25 -12.80 8.56
C ILE A 104 5.06 -13.33 7.75
N PHE A 105 5.28 -14.29 6.84
CA PHE A 105 4.23 -14.92 6.07
C PHE A 105 3.25 -15.68 6.96
N ASP A 106 3.75 -16.44 7.94
CA ASP A 106 2.92 -17.19 8.89
C ASP A 106 2.11 -16.24 9.79
N GLU A 107 2.69 -15.10 10.21
CA GLU A 107 1.95 -14.03 10.90
C GLU A 107 0.81 -13.45 10.02
N MET A 108 1.05 -13.23 8.71
CA MET A 108 0.04 -12.73 7.78
C MET A 108 -1.14 -13.71 7.66
N ASP A 109 -0.85 -15.00 7.50
CA ASP A 109 -1.87 -16.05 7.41
C ASP A 109 -2.74 -16.08 8.66
N ALA A 110 -2.13 -16.00 9.85
CA ALA A 110 -2.84 -15.91 11.11
C ALA A 110 -3.75 -14.66 11.21
N HIS A 111 -3.32 -13.51 10.65
CA HIS A 111 -4.14 -12.30 10.61
C HIS A 111 -5.33 -12.43 9.66
N VAL A 112 -5.16 -13.12 8.53
CA VAL A 112 -6.27 -13.44 7.60
C VAL A 112 -7.30 -14.33 8.29
N GLU A 113 -6.87 -15.38 8.96
CA GLU A 113 -7.77 -16.29 9.70
C GLU A 113 -8.50 -15.56 10.86
N ALA A 114 -7.85 -14.61 11.51
CA ALA A 114 -8.45 -13.78 12.56
C ALA A 114 -9.36 -12.66 12.02
N GLY A 115 -9.35 -12.38 10.71
CA GLY A 115 -10.05 -11.23 10.11
C GLY A 115 -9.47 -9.87 10.55
N ASP A 116 -8.22 -9.83 11.05
CA ASP A 116 -7.55 -8.58 11.45
C ASP A 116 -6.90 -7.91 10.24
N VAL A 117 -7.71 -7.17 9.48
CA VAL A 117 -7.29 -6.44 8.28
C VAL A 117 -6.13 -5.48 8.57
N ALA A 118 -6.16 -4.77 9.69
CA ALA A 118 -5.12 -3.80 10.01
C ALA A 118 -3.77 -4.48 10.32
N ALA A 119 -3.80 -5.62 11.00
CA ALA A 119 -2.59 -6.41 11.24
C ALA A 119 -2.07 -7.04 9.94
N TYR A 120 -2.97 -7.58 9.11
CA TYR A 120 -2.63 -8.11 7.79
C TYR A 120 -1.90 -7.06 6.93
N LEU A 121 -2.44 -5.86 6.75
CA LEU A 121 -1.81 -4.80 5.95
C LEU A 121 -0.43 -4.39 6.48
N ARG A 122 -0.24 -4.37 7.81
CA ARG A 122 1.08 -4.13 8.40
C ARG A 122 2.06 -5.24 8.08
N SER A 123 1.65 -6.50 8.23
CA SER A 123 2.50 -7.66 7.92
C SER A 123 2.77 -7.77 6.43
N ASN A 124 1.81 -7.46 5.56
CA ASN A 124 1.97 -7.37 4.12
C ASN A 124 3.07 -6.37 3.73
N PHE A 125 3.02 -5.15 4.28
CA PHE A 125 4.08 -4.16 4.05
C PHE A 125 5.45 -4.66 4.57
N ARG A 126 5.51 -5.32 5.74
CA ARG A 126 6.75 -5.90 6.27
C ARG A 126 7.30 -7.00 5.37
N PHE A 127 6.43 -7.86 4.84
CA PHE A 127 6.77 -8.96 3.94
C PHE A 127 7.49 -8.44 2.69
N HIS A 128 6.85 -7.54 1.96
CA HIS A 128 7.44 -6.94 0.77
C HIS A 128 8.72 -6.15 1.09
N SER A 129 8.72 -5.37 2.16
CA SER A 129 9.91 -4.60 2.58
C SER A 129 11.10 -5.50 2.91
N ALA A 130 10.88 -6.68 3.51
CA ALA A 130 11.94 -7.65 3.81
C ALA A 130 12.59 -8.18 2.52
N ILE A 131 11.81 -8.44 1.47
CA ILE A 131 12.32 -8.86 0.16
C ILE A 131 13.14 -7.72 -0.47
N TYR A 132 12.57 -6.50 -0.48
CA TYR A 132 13.20 -5.36 -1.14
C TYR A 132 14.50 -4.91 -0.46
N ALA A 133 14.63 -5.09 0.84
CA ALA A 133 15.88 -4.82 1.56
C ALA A 133 17.08 -5.60 1.01
N HIS A 134 16.85 -6.77 0.39
CA HIS A 134 17.92 -7.61 -0.17
C HIS A 134 18.11 -7.46 -1.68
N GLY A 135 17.07 -7.06 -2.42
CA GLY A 135 17.10 -6.91 -3.88
C GLY A 135 17.34 -5.49 -4.39
N ALA A 136 17.00 -4.47 -3.60
CA ALA A 136 17.07 -3.07 -4.00
C ALA A 136 18.40 -2.40 -3.62
N SER A 137 18.81 -1.41 -4.44
CA SER A 137 19.76 -0.37 -4.03
C SER A 137 19.02 0.70 -3.20
N GLU A 138 19.77 1.61 -2.57
CA GLU A 138 19.18 2.71 -1.81
C GLU A 138 18.21 3.57 -2.66
N ILE A 139 18.60 3.90 -3.91
CA ILE A 139 17.76 4.65 -4.85
C ILE A 139 16.48 3.87 -5.16
N THR A 140 16.60 2.58 -5.48
CA THR A 140 15.46 1.73 -5.82
C THR A 140 14.51 1.58 -4.64
N GLN A 141 15.05 1.41 -3.43
CA GLN A 141 14.25 1.29 -2.21
C GLN A 141 13.48 2.58 -1.92
N ALA A 142 14.10 3.75 -2.08
CA ALA A 142 13.42 5.04 -1.91
C ALA A 142 12.28 5.20 -2.94
N THR A 143 12.49 4.78 -4.19
CA THR A 143 11.46 4.83 -5.24
C THR A 143 10.28 3.90 -4.91
N ILE A 144 10.55 2.65 -4.52
CA ILE A 144 9.50 1.70 -4.12
C ILE A 144 8.69 2.27 -2.94
N GLN A 145 9.35 2.82 -1.94
CA GLN A 145 8.66 3.41 -0.80
C GLN A 145 7.75 4.58 -1.18
N ASN A 146 8.12 5.37 -2.21
CA ASN A 146 7.25 6.42 -2.73
C ASN A 146 6.02 5.85 -3.46
N LEU A 147 6.17 4.74 -4.19
CA LEU A 147 5.04 4.04 -4.81
C LEU A 147 4.10 3.46 -3.74
N TRP A 148 4.65 2.87 -2.67
CA TRP A 148 3.87 2.36 -1.55
C TRP A 148 3.09 3.45 -0.80
N MET A 149 3.62 4.68 -0.69
CA MET A 149 2.86 5.80 -0.13
C MET A 149 1.65 6.19 -0.99
N ARG A 150 1.69 5.91 -2.29
CA ARG A 150 0.57 6.19 -3.21
C ARG A 150 -0.48 5.09 -3.20
N ILE A 151 -0.07 3.82 -3.15
CA ILE A 151 -1.00 2.69 -3.20
C ILE A 151 -1.54 2.28 -1.83
N GLY A 152 -0.76 2.47 -0.76
CA GLY A 152 -1.09 2.00 0.59
C GLY A 152 -2.49 2.38 1.08
N PRO A 153 -2.94 3.64 0.95
CA PRO A 153 -4.29 4.05 1.33
C PRO A 153 -5.41 3.25 0.67
N PHE A 154 -5.18 2.74 -0.54
CA PHE A 154 -6.18 2.03 -1.34
C PHE A 154 -6.24 0.54 -1.04
N LEU A 155 -5.16 -0.05 -0.53
CA LEU A 155 -5.15 -1.46 -0.12
C LEU A 155 -6.21 -1.75 0.96
N ASN A 156 -6.53 -0.77 1.79
CA ASN A 156 -7.60 -0.88 2.78
C ASN A 156 -9.02 -0.94 2.16
N LEU A 157 -9.18 -0.64 0.89
CA LEU A 157 -10.46 -0.78 0.18
C LEU A 157 -10.73 -2.23 -0.23
N VAL A 158 -9.70 -3.00 -0.54
CA VAL A 158 -9.80 -4.41 -0.99
C VAL A 158 -9.53 -5.40 0.14
N ALA A 159 -8.65 -5.10 1.07
CA ALA A 159 -8.28 -5.99 2.16
C ALA A 159 -9.43 -6.45 3.09
N PRO A 160 -10.56 -5.71 3.30
CA PRO A 160 -11.68 -6.25 4.06
C PRO A 160 -12.37 -7.45 3.41
N ASP A 161 -12.12 -7.73 2.14
CA ASP A 161 -12.63 -8.89 1.43
C ASP A 161 -11.76 -10.12 1.73
N ILE A 162 -12.29 -11.09 2.50
CA ILE A 162 -11.59 -12.33 2.87
C ILE A 162 -11.16 -13.14 1.63
N PRO A 163 -11.98 -13.35 0.58
CA PRO A 163 -11.55 -13.94 -0.67
C PRO A 163 -10.33 -13.25 -1.30
N HIS A 164 -10.30 -11.92 -1.30
CA HIS A 164 -9.14 -11.14 -1.77
C HIS A 164 -7.88 -11.47 -0.94
N MET A 165 -7.97 -11.37 0.39
CA MET A 165 -6.82 -11.67 1.27
C MET A 165 -6.28 -13.09 1.06
N ARG A 166 -7.15 -14.08 0.83
CA ARG A 166 -6.72 -15.47 0.57
C ARG A 166 -6.00 -15.61 -0.77
N ARG A 167 -6.50 -14.98 -1.85
CA ARG A 167 -5.77 -14.97 -3.14
C ARG A 167 -4.40 -14.31 -3.01
N SER A 168 -4.32 -13.18 -2.32
CA SER A 168 -3.05 -12.51 -2.03
C SER A 168 -2.09 -13.42 -1.24
N MET A 169 -2.60 -14.19 -0.27
CA MET A 169 -1.77 -15.17 0.46
C MET A 169 -1.26 -16.30 -0.44
N ASP A 170 -1.99 -16.73 -1.46
CA ASP A 170 -1.52 -17.71 -2.43
C ASP A 170 -0.36 -17.15 -3.28
N ALA A 171 -0.47 -15.90 -3.77
CA ALA A 171 0.61 -15.21 -4.45
C ALA A 171 1.85 -15.03 -3.54
N HIS A 172 1.66 -14.63 -2.29
CA HIS A 172 2.76 -14.54 -1.31
C HIS A 172 3.45 -15.88 -1.06
N ARG A 173 2.69 -16.99 -1.04
CA ARG A 173 3.24 -18.35 -0.93
C ARG A 173 4.12 -18.68 -2.13
N HIS A 174 3.68 -18.38 -3.35
CA HIS A 174 4.49 -18.55 -4.57
C HIS A 174 5.81 -17.78 -4.48
N ILE A 175 5.78 -16.55 -3.97
CA ILE A 175 6.99 -15.73 -3.77
C ILE A 175 7.94 -16.42 -2.78
N VAL A 176 7.46 -16.82 -1.61
CA VAL A 176 8.28 -17.48 -0.57
C VAL A 176 8.92 -18.76 -1.10
N GLU A 177 8.14 -19.62 -1.76
CA GLU A 177 8.64 -20.86 -2.33
C GLU A 177 9.70 -20.63 -3.41
N ALA A 178 9.49 -19.63 -4.29
CA ALA A 178 10.47 -19.27 -5.31
C ALA A 178 11.78 -18.77 -4.68
N LEU A 179 11.69 -17.91 -3.66
CA LEU A 179 12.85 -17.40 -2.93
C LEU A 179 13.62 -18.53 -2.22
N TRP A 180 12.94 -19.51 -1.61
CA TRP A 180 13.57 -20.69 -0.99
C TRP A 180 14.33 -21.55 -2.01
N ARG A 181 13.86 -21.63 -3.24
CA ARG A 181 14.54 -22.34 -4.35
C ARG A 181 15.64 -21.51 -5.02
N GLY A 182 15.79 -20.21 -4.66
CA GLY A 182 16.66 -19.28 -5.37
C GLY A 182 16.17 -18.96 -6.78
N ASP A 183 14.89 -19.20 -7.06
CA ASP A 183 14.25 -18.98 -8.35
C ASP A 183 13.84 -17.51 -8.50
N GLY A 184 14.70 -16.73 -9.15
CA GLY A 184 14.46 -15.30 -9.34
C GLY A 184 13.31 -14.99 -10.29
N GLU A 185 13.09 -15.82 -11.33
CA GLU A 185 11.95 -15.60 -12.25
C GLU A 185 10.63 -15.97 -11.57
N GLY A 186 10.59 -17.03 -10.78
CA GLY A 186 9.44 -17.39 -9.98
C GLY A 186 9.10 -16.32 -8.93
N ALA A 187 10.12 -15.77 -8.25
CA ALA A 187 9.90 -14.67 -7.30
C ALA A 187 9.36 -13.40 -7.98
N ARG A 188 9.84 -13.09 -9.19
CA ARG A 188 9.32 -12.01 -10.01
C ARG A 188 7.86 -12.26 -10.39
N ALA A 189 7.55 -13.44 -10.93
CA ALA A 189 6.19 -13.80 -11.33
C ALA A 189 5.19 -13.73 -10.18
N GLY A 190 5.58 -14.16 -8.96
CA GLY A 190 4.73 -14.04 -7.77
C GLY A 190 4.45 -12.58 -7.37
N ILE A 191 5.42 -11.66 -7.51
CA ILE A 191 5.18 -10.23 -7.31
C ILE A 191 4.25 -9.65 -8.40
N GLU A 192 4.39 -10.08 -9.64
CA GLU A 192 3.52 -9.67 -10.75
C GLU A 192 2.08 -10.13 -10.52
N GLU A 193 1.88 -11.36 -10.04
CA GLU A 193 0.60 -11.94 -9.65
C GLU A 193 -0.04 -11.13 -8.50
N ASP A 194 0.65 -10.95 -7.39
CA ASP A 194 0.15 -10.23 -6.22
C ASP A 194 -0.27 -8.78 -6.53
N ILE A 195 0.58 -8.03 -7.24
CA ILE A 195 0.26 -6.65 -7.63
C ILE A 195 -0.88 -6.61 -8.65
N GLY A 196 -0.89 -7.55 -9.60
CA GLY A 196 -1.92 -7.65 -10.64
C GLY A 196 -3.30 -7.92 -10.07
N ASP A 197 -3.40 -8.90 -9.18
CA ASP A 197 -4.66 -9.28 -8.53
C ASP A 197 -5.21 -8.15 -7.64
N ALA A 198 -4.33 -7.53 -6.83
CA ALA A 198 -4.73 -6.37 -6.02
C ALA A 198 -5.21 -5.18 -6.87
N ALA A 199 -4.57 -4.94 -8.02
CA ALA A 199 -4.98 -3.88 -8.93
C ALA A 199 -6.33 -4.19 -9.62
N ALA A 200 -6.58 -5.45 -10.00
CA ALA A 200 -7.85 -5.88 -10.59
C ALA A 200 -9.01 -5.71 -9.60
N ASP A 201 -8.85 -6.16 -8.36
CA ASP A 201 -9.87 -6.02 -7.32
C ASP A 201 -10.12 -4.53 -6.98
N LEU A 202 -9.08 -3.70 -6.98
CA LEU A 202 -9.22 -2.25 -6.75
C LEU A 202 -9.92 -1.57 -7.93
N GLN A 203 -9.61 -1.97 -9.17
CA GLN A 203 -10.28 -1.46 -10.38
C GLN A 203 -11.78 -1.74 -10.34
N GLU A 204 -12.19 -2.95 -9.99
CA GLU A 204 -13.60 -3.34 -9.86
C GLU A 204 -14.32 -2.45 -8.84
N ARG A 205 -13.71 -2.19 -7.68
CA ARG A 205 -14.29 -1.32 -6.64
C ARG A 205 -14.41 0.14 -7.09
N LEU A 206 -13.41 0.66 -7.81
CA LEU A 206 -13.46 2.03 -8.32
C LEU A 206 -14.56 2.19 -9.39
N GLN A 207 -14.73 1.20 -10.27
CA GLN A 207 -15.79 1.19 -11.29
C GLN A 207 -17.19 1.12 -10.66
N SER A 208 -17.36 0.27 -9.65
CA SER A 208 -18.63 0.15 -8.92
C SER A 208 -19.01 1.45 -8.21
N ALA A 209 -18.06 2.12 -7.55
CA ALA A 209 -18.30 3.40 -6.88
C ALA A 209 -18.74 4.51 -7.87
N THR A 210 -18.14 4.57 -9.06
CA THR A 210 -18.52 5.55 -10.09
C THR A 210 -19.92 5.29 -10.63
N SER A 211 -20.32 4.03 -10.80
CA SER A 211 -21.65 3.64 -11.28
C SER A 211 -22.76 3.99 -10.28
N ASP A 212 -22.49 3.88 -8.99
CA ASP A 212 -23.44 4.24 -7.93
C ASP A 212 -23.67 5.76 -7.85
N GLU A 213 -22.62 6.57 -8.04
CA GLU A 213 -22.71 8.03 -8.07
C GLU A 213 -23.54 8.54 -9.27
N GLU A 214 -23.35 7.93 -10.46
CA GLU A 214 -24.11 8.30 -11.65
C GLU A 214 -25.59 7.90 -11.56
N SER A 215 -25.93 6.83 -10.83
CA SER A 215 -27.31 6.39 -10.63
C SER A 215 -28.09 7.27 -9.62
N ASP A 216 -27.42 7.86 -8.64
CA ASP A 216 -28.05 8.72 -7.62
C ASP A 216 -28.32 10.15 -8.16
N ASP A 217 -27.46 10.64 -9.08
CA ASP A 217 -27.64 11.98 -9.69
C ASP A 217 -28.73 11.99 -10.79
N GLY A 218 -29.09 10.82 -11.34
CA GLY A 218 -30.15 10.65 -12.35
C GLY A 218 -31.58 10.67 -11.81
N GLY A 219 -31.78 10.56 -10.49
CA GLY A 219 -33.10 10.46 -9.84
C GLY A 219 -33.77 11.78 -9.42
N GLY A 220 -33.09 12.92 -9.54
CA GLY A 220 -33.51 14.21 -8.95
C GLY A 220 -34.31 15.16 -9.83
N ASN A 221 -34.67 14.84 -11.07
CA ASN A 221 -35.30 15.84 -11.96
C ASN A 221 -36.58 15.39 -12.72
N LEU A 222 -37.56 14.81 -12.05
CA LEU A 222 -38.91 14.63 -12.61
C LEU A 222 -40.04 14.83 -11.58
N ALA A 223 -40.15 16.00 -10.96
CA ALA A 223 -41.39 16.41 -10.29
C ALA A 223 -41.43 17.92 -10.07
N GLN A 224 -41.63 18.71 -11.12
CA GLN A 224 -42.32 20.01 -11.10
C GLN A 224 -42.69 20.40 -12.53
N ALA A 225 -43.87 20.00 -12.96
CA ALA A 225 -44.64 20.64 -14.02
C ALA A 225 -46.09 20.71 -13.58
#